data_181078b28a4c875faf705343e572e085
#
_entry.id   181078b28a4c875faf705343e572e085
#
_cell.length_a   1.000
_cell.length_b   1.000
_cell.length_c   1.000
_cell.angle_alpha   90.00
_cell.angle_beta   90.00
_cell.angle_gamma   90.00
#
_symmetry.space_group_name_H-M   'P 1'
#
loop_
_entity.id
_entity.type
_entity.pdbx_description
1 polymer ?
#
loop_
_entity_poly.entity_id
_entity_poly.type
_entity_poly.pdbx_seq_one_letter_code
_entity_poly.pdbx_strand_id
1 'polypeptide(L)'
;MKLLKTRALTPLMVALCALPAHADSAGESIFSFSGFATLGLVATNDSGADFVISGQPRGATKSVSGDVDSKIGVQATAKFNQMFSATAQLLSKQNGDGNYKPELEWAFGKAQFSPSLALRVGRMGGPFFAVSDFRDVGYANTWLRPPQDVYGQVPVSHFDGADLSYQMPMGSATVTAQVFGGKANSVLKGVDFDMQKLMGLNATAEFDNGLTLRFGHVQGRLNVHSSSLAQLVAILRSTPFAAVGNQLDATDKKASFTGLGLSWDQGNWITLFEYTKRKTESFVPDTTGWYLTLGYRYGKFTPYATVSQLKQDDSNVVNSIPTGVSPQLNALKATADGTIQSQSNR
;
A
#
# COMPACT_ATOMS: atom_id res chain seq x y z
N MET A 1 -31.58 18.89 2.18
CA MET A 1 -30.65 17.89 2.70
C MET A 1 -31.37 16.55 2.69
N LYS A 2 -31.27 15.79 1.57
CA LYS A 2 -31.91 14.47 1.42
C LYS A 2 -30.89 13.42 1.82
N LEU A 3 -31.13 12.74 2.94
CA LEU A 3 -30.38 11.55 3.35
C LEU A 3 -30.54 10.45 2.30
N LEU A 4 -29.49 10.14 1.55
CA LEU A 4 -29.43 8.97 0.71
C LEU A 4 -29.39 7.73 1.60
N LYS A 5 -30.43 6.92 1.51
CA LYS A 5 -30.47 5.59 2.10
C LYS A 5 -29.57 4.66 1.27
N THR A 6 -28.33 4.53 1.66
CA THR A 6 -27.42 3.50 1.15
C THR A 6 -27.85 2.14 1.71
N ARG A 7 -28.47 1.31 0.87
CA ARG A 7 -28.56 -0.12 1.15
C ARG A 7 -27.25 -0.78 0.71
N ALA A 8 -26.35 -0.98 1.65
CA ALA A 8 -25.17 -1.79 1.42
C ALA A 8 -25.61 -3.25 1.24
N LEU A 9 -25.36 -3.82 0.04
CA LEU A 9 -25.38 -5.26 -0.15
C LEU A 9 -24.13 -5.83 0.52
N THR A 10 -24.34 -6.67 1.54
CA THR A 10 -23.31 -7.38 2.29
C THR A 10 -22.55 -8.32 1.35
N PRO A 11 -21.21 -8.25 1.25
CA PRO A 11 -20.44 -9.23 0.50
C PRO A 11 -20.53 -10.60 1.17
N LEU A 12 -20.87 -11.62 0.41
CA LEU A 12 -20.83 -13.02 0.85
C LEU A 12 -19.37 -13.48 0.84
N MET A 13 -18.77 -13.56 2.03
CA MET A 13 -17.41 -14.03 2.22
C MET A 13 -17.40 -15.57 2.28
N VAL A 14 -16.89 -16.23 1.26
CA VAL A 14 -16.53 -17.65 1.33
C VAL A 14 -15.04 -17.72 1.71
N ALA A 15 -14.76 -17.91 3.00
CA ALA A 15 -13.41 -18.21 3.46
C ALA A 15 -13.11 -19.68 3.15
N LEU A 16 -12.28 -19.95 2.15
CA LEU A 16 -11.65 -21.27 2.01
C LEU A 16 -10.57 -21.38 3.09
N CYS A 17 -10.80 -22.27 4.05
CA CYS A 17 -9.84 -22.61 5.08
C CYS A 17 -8.56 -23.12 4.44
N ALA A 18 -7.40 -22.56 4.84
CA ALA A 18 -6.11 -23.15 4.55
C ALA A 18 -6.06 -24.56 5.14
N LEU A 19 -6.00 -25.57 4.29
CA LEU A 19 -5.69 -26.93 4.71
C LEU A 19 -4.19 -26.96 5.06
N PRO A 20 -3.79 -27.29 6.29
CA PRO A 20 -2.40 -27.56 6.56
C PRO A 20 -2.02 -28.82 5.76
N ALA A 21 -1.10 -28.69 4.82
CA ALA A 21 -0.47 -29.85 4.21
C ALA A 21 0.40 -30.51 5.29
N HIS A 22 -0.13 -31.56 5.91
CA HIS A 22 0.67 -32.46 6.76
C HIS A 22 1.51 -33.31 5.83
N ALA A 23 2.79 -32.98 5.71
CA ALA A 23 3.79 -33.91 5.21
C ALA A 23 4.20 -34.77 6.40
N ASP A 24 3.76 -36.06 6.40
CA ASP A 24 4.17 -37.03 7.38
C ASP A 24 5.68 -37.34 7.25
N SER A 25 6.36 -37.13 8.36
CA SER A 25 7.53 -37.80 8.97
C SER A 25 8.62 -38.43 8.11
N ALA A 26 9.79 -38.00 8.35
CA ALA A 26 11.10 -38.57 8.67
C ALA A 26 12.21 -37.66 8.20
N GLY A 27 12.65 -36.79 9.09
CA GLY A 27 13.61 -35.72 8.86
C GLY A 27 12.89 -34.39 8.80
N GLU A 28 13.31 -33.40 9.61
CA GLU A 28 12.76 -32.06 9.55
C GLU A 28 12.91 -31.54 8.13
N SER A 29 11.80 -31.39 7.42
CA SER A 29 11.78 -30.81 6.09
C SER A 29 12.35 -29.40 6.17
N ILE A 30 13.40 -29.13 5.40
CA ILE A 30 13.95 -27.77 5.29
C ILE A 30 12.92 -26.78 4.68
N PHE A 31 11.88 -27.31 4.00
CA PHE A 31 10.85 -26.52 3.35
C PHE A 31 9.55 -26.52 4.16
N SER A 32 8.94 -25.34 4.28
CA SER A 32 7.56 -25.15 4.73
C SER A 32 6.79 -24.36 3.69
N PHE A 33 5.52 -24.73 3.49
CA PHE A 33 4.62 -24.08 2.55
C PHE A 33 3.42 -23.53 3.28
N SER A 34 2.96 -22.36 2.87
CA SER A 34 1.75 -21.72 3.35
C SER A 34 1.05 -21.00 2.21
N GLY A 35 -0.21 -20.65 2.41
CA GLY A 35 -0.95 -19.91 1.40
C GLY A 35 -2.23 -19.30 1.99
N PHE A 36 -2.80 -18.40 1.23
CA PHE A 36 -4.08 -17.76 1.54
C PHE A 36 -4.85 -17.48 0.25
N ALA A 37 -6.16 -17.42 0.35
CA ALA A 37 -7.02 -17.02 -0.75
C ALA A 37 -8.20 -16.20 -0.22
N THR A 38 -8.67 -15.27 -1.04
CA THR A 38 -9.93 -14.53 -0.84
C THR A 38 -10.68 -14.57 -2.16
N LEU A 39 -11.94 -14.98 -2.11
CA LEU A 39 -12.88 -14.81 -3.19
C LEU A 39 -13.89 -13.73 -2.78
N GLY A 40 -13.89 -12.61 -3.48
CA GLY A 40 -14.75 -11.45 -3.20
C GLY A 40 -15.70 -11.17 -4.34
N LEU A 41 -16.89 -10.72 -4.01
CA LEU A 41 -17.87 -10.22 -4.97
C LEU A 41 -18.34 -8.85 -4.52
N VAL A 42 -18.25 -7.85 -5.38
CA VAL A 42 -18.59 -6.45 -5.11
C VAL A 42 -19.57 -5.95 -6.15
N ALA A 43 -20.57 -5.23 -5.70
CA ALA A 43 -21.46 -4.45 -6.56
C ALA A 43 -21.77 -3.11 -5.88
N THR A 44 -22.02 -2.08 -6.67
CA THR A 44 -22.44 -0.75 -6.19
C THR A 44 -23.87 -0.46 -6.65
N ASN A 45 -24.42 0.63 -6.20
CA ASN A 45 -25.72 1.13 -6.68
C ASN A 45 -25.58 2.17 -7.81
N ASP A 46 -24.37 2.43 -8.26
CA ASP A 46 -24.04 3.41 -9.29
C ASP A 46 -23.48 2.73 -10.55
N SER A 47 -23.90 3.21 -11.73
CA SER A 47 -23.37 2.77 -13.03
C SER A 47 -22.44 3.79 -13.67
N GLY A 48 -22.35 4.99 -13.13
CA GLY A 48 -21.51 6.08 -13.64
C GLY A 48 -20.13 6.18 -12.98
N ALA A 49 -19.89 5.39 -11.91
CA ALA A 49 -18.62 5.38 -11.21
C ALA A 49 -18.22 3.95 -10.81
N ASP A 50 -16.95 3.63 -10.97
CA ASP A 50 -16.37 2.36 -10.54
C ASP A 50 -15.87 2.46 -9.11
N PHE A 51 -16.22 1.48 -8.27
CA PHE A 51 -15.54 1.30 -7.00
C PHE A 51 -14.26 0.50 -7.22
N VAL A 52 -13.11 1.12 -7.02
CA VAL A 52 -11.76 0.53 -7.18
C VAL A 52 -10.95 0.65 -5.90
N ILE A 53 -10.03 -0.28 -5.66
CA ILE A 53 -8.96 -0.13 -4.68
C ILE A 53 -7.79 0.58 -5.36
N SER A 54 -7.01 1.36 -4.59
CA SER A 54 -5.81 2.04 -5.10
C SER A 54 -4.90 1.06 -5.86
N GLY A 55 -4.54 1.42 -7.08
CA GLY A 55 -3.73 0.59 -7.98
C GLY A 55 -4.53 -0.20 -9.01
N GLN A 56 -5.80 -0.47 -8.79
CA GLN A 56 -6.64 -1.24 -9.72
C GLN A 56 -7.20 -0.33 -10.83
N PRO A 57 -7.10 -0.71 -12.11
CA PRO A 57 -7.69 0.04 -13.23
C PRO A 57 -9.17 -0.28 -13.44
N ARG A 58 -9.67 -1.42 -12.94
CA ARG A 58 -11.07 -1.86 -13.04
C ARG A 58 -11.65 -2.17 -11.68
N GLY A 59 -12.93 -1.88 -11.49
CA GLY A 59 -13.62 -2.06 -10.23
C GLY A 59 -15.00 -2.67 -10.39
N ALA A 60 -15.88 -2.32 -9.47
CA ALA A 60 -17.27 -2.75 -9.45
C ALA A 60 -18.21 -1.57 -9.73
N THR A 61 -19.20 -1.81 -10.58
CA THR A 61 -20.34 -0.94 -10.84
C THR A 61 -21.62 -1.59 -10.30
N LYS A 62 -22.79 -1.33 -10.91
CA LYS A 62 -24.03 -2.10 -10.64
C LYS A 62 -23.88 -3.58 -11.00
N SER A 63 -23.00 -3.93 -11.93
CA SER A 63 -22.66 -5.31 -12.23
C SER A 63 -21.77 -5.88 -11.14
N VAL A 64 -22.05 -7.11 -10.71
CA VAL A 64 -21.22 -7.82 -9.74
C VAL A 64 -19.83 -8.08 -10.35
N SER A 65 -18.79 -7.69 -9.65
CA SER A 65 -17.41 -7.93 -10.04
C SER A 65 -16.66 -8.73 -8.97
N GLY A 66 -15.86 -9.69 -9.38
CA GLY A 66 -14.88 -10.39 -8.53
C GLY A 66 -13.53 -9.70 -8.50
N ASP A 67 -13.33 -8.67 -9.30
CA ASP A 67 -12.02 -8.06 -9.55
C ASP A 67 -11.42 -7.31 -8.36
N VAL A 68 -12.25 -6.79 -7.48
CA VAL A 68 -11.79 -5.90 -6.40
C VAL A 68 -11.04 -6.64 -5.31
N ASP A 69 -11.59 -7.78 -4.84
CA ASP A 69 -11.11 -8.44 -3.61
C ASP A 69 -10.52 -9.82 -3.83
N SER A 70 -10.76 -10.45 -5.01
CA SER A 70 -10.28 -11.82 -5.25
C SER A 70 -8.76 -11.84 -5.37
N LYS A 71 -8.13 -12.75 -4.61
CA LYS A 71 -6.69 -12.91 -4.58
C LYS A 71 -6.29 -14.28 -4.06
N ILE A 72 -5.12 -14.75 -4.45
CA ILE A 72 -4.49 -15.96 -3.95
C ILE A 72 -2.99 -15.74 -3.78
N GLY A 73 -2.45 -16.14 -2.64
CA GLY A 73 -1.03 -16.10 -2.35
C GLY A 73 -0.51 -17.48 -1.93
N VAL A 74 0.69 -17.81 -2.36
CA VAL A 74 1.41 -19.01 -1.95
C VAL A 74 2.82 -18.63 -1.54
N GLN A 75 3.30 -19.22 -0.45
CA GLN A 75 4.61 -18.95 0.12
C GLN A 75 5.37 -20.25 0.39
N ALA A 76 6.65 -20.23 0.09
CA ALA A 76 7.59 -21.27 0.46
C ALA A 76 8.71 -20.65 1.31
N THR A 77 9.07 -21.31 2.39
CA THR A 77 10.21 -20.93 3.23
C THR A 77 11.13 -22.14 3.37
N ALA A 78 12.42 -21.94 3.07
CA ALA A 78 13.48 -22.93 3.30
C ALA A 78 14.31 -22.48 4.51
N LYS A 79 14.43 -23.35 5.54
CA LYS A 79 15.33 -23.17 6.69
C LYS A 79 16.55 -24.04 6.51
N PHE A 80 17.68 -23.44 6.15
CA PHE A 80 18.93 -24.18 5.92
C PHE A 80 19.61 -24.58 7.24
N ASN A 81 19.51 -23.70 8.25
CA ASN A 81 19.97 -23.91 9.62
C ASN A 81 19.35 -22.85 10.55
N GLN A 82 19.83 -22.76 11.79
CA GLN A 82 19.33 -21.78 12.78
C GLN A 82 19.62 -20.32 12.39
N MET A 83 20.64 -20.09 11.57
CA MET A 83 21.04 -18.74 11.14
C MET A 83 20.42 -18.35 9.79
N PHE A 84 20.36 -19.26 8.81
CA PHE A 84 20.01 -18.91 7.44
C PHE A 84 18.68 -19.53 7.00
N SER A 85 17.85 -18.70 6.40
CA SER A 85 16.61 -19.09 5.74
C SER A 85 16.38 -18.27 4.47
N ALA A 86 15.51 -18.76 3.59
CA ALA A 86 15.03 -18.04 2.42
C ALA A 86 13.51 -18.18 2.31
N THR A 87 12.84 -17.11 1.87
CA THR A 87 11.38 -17.08 1.68
C THR A 87 11.06 -16.53 0.30
N ALA A 88 10.12 -17.18 -0.39
CA ALA A 88 9.52 -16.69 -1.63
C ALA A 88 8.00 -16.72 -1.52
N GLN A 89 7.32 -15.66 -1.97
CA GLN A 89 5.85 -15.57 -2.01
C GLN A 89 5.42 -15.07 -3.39
N LEU A 90 4.49 -15.80 -4.00
CA LEU A 90 3.76 -15.40 -5.19
C LEU A 90 2.36 -14.94 -4.80
N LEU A 91 1.92 -13.83 -5.37
CA LEU A 91 0.60 -13.25 -5.16
C LEU A 91 -0.07 -13.01 -6.51
N SER A 92 -1.28 -13.50 -6.69
CA SER A 92 -2.15 -13.18 -7.83
C SER A 92 -3.37 -12.43 -7.31
N LYS A 93 -3.53 -11.20 -7.76
CA LYS A 93 -4.68 -10.29 -7.56
C LYS A 93 -4.78 -9.38 -8.77
N GLN A 94 -5.86 -8.63 -8.93
CA GLN A 94 -5.88 -7.62 -9.99
C GLN A 94 -4.74 -6.62 -9.76
N ASN A 95 -3.80 -6.58 -10.71
CA ASN A 95 -2.63 -5.68 -10.69
C ASN A 95 -2.91 -4.37 -11.43
N GLY A 96 -1.90 -3.49 -11.52
CA GLY A 96 -1.99 -2.18 -12.16
C GLY A 96 -2.31 -2.20 -13.65
N ASP A 97 -2.06 -3.33 -14.34
CA ASP A 97 -2.43 -3.57 -15.74
C ASP A 97 -3.84 -4.14 -15.90
N GLY A 98 -4.53 -4.43 -14.79
CA GLY A 98 -5.88 -4.98 -14.79
C GLY A 98 -5.96 -6.47 -15.11
N ASN A 99 -4.91 -7.22 -14.85
CA ASN A 99 -4.89 -8.67 -15.01
C ASN A 99 -4.48 -9.37 -13.69
N TYR A 100 -4.54 -10.71 -13.68
CA TYR A 100 -4.25 -11.56 -12.52
C TYR A 100 -2.94 -12.32 -12.66
N LYS A 101 -1.98 -11.80 -13.44
CA LYS A 101 -0.67 -12.41 -13.57
C LYS A 101 -0.01 -12.52 -12.21
N PRO A 102 0.43 -13.70 -11.77
CA PRO A 102 1.12 -13.85 -10.50
C PRO A 102 2.38 -13.01 -10.45
N GLU A 103 2.55 -12.29 -9.35
CA GLU A 103 3.72 -11.44 -9.10
C GLU A 103 4.51 -11.99 -7.92
N LEU A 104 5.84 -11.86 -8.00
CA LEU A 104 6.73 -12.23 -6.91
C LEU A 104 6.68 -11.10 -5.87
N GLU A 105 5.88 -11.31 -4.82
CA GLU A 105 5.71 -10.31 -3.76
C GLU A 105 6.90 -10.30 -2.81
N TRP A 106 7.41 -11.50 -2.44
CA TRP A 106 8.61 -11.65 -1.63
C TRP A 106 9.59 -12.65 -2.26
N ALA A 107 10.88 -12.36 -2.15
CA ALA A 107 11.98 -13.26 -2.48
C ALA A 107 13.24 -12.78 -1.76
N PHE A 108 13.49 -13.25 -0.54
CA PHE A 108 14.62 -12.79 0.26
C PHE A 108 15.31 -13.90 1.02
N GLY A 109 16.60 -13.71 1.24
CA GLY A 109 17.38 -14.45 2.23
C GLY A 109 17.37 -13.72 3.56
N LYS A 110 17.34 -14.46 4.67
CA LYS A 110 17.43 -13.96 6.04
C LYS A 110 18.62 -14.59 6.75
N ALA A 111 19.41 -13.74 7.42
CA ALA A 111 20.45 -14.15 8.36
C ALA A 111 20.06 -13.70 9.77
N GLN A 112 19.86 -14.65 10.68
CA GLN A 112 19.57 -14.42 12.10
C GLN A 112 20.87 -14.55 12.88
N PHE A 113 21.53 -13.41 13.17
CA PHE A 113 22.85 -13.39 13.85
C PHE A 113 22.75 -13.67 15.35
N SER A 114 21.61 -13.28 15.94
CA SER A 114 21.28 -13.56 17.34
C SER A 114 19.73 -13.59 17.47
N PRO A 115 19.16 -14.01 18.61
CA PRO A 115 17.72 -13.90 18.81
C PRO A 115 17.16 -12.50 18.59
N SER A 116 18.01 -11.48 18.78
CA SER A 116 17.62 -10.06 18.66
C SER A 116 17.96 -9.42 17.31
N LEU A 117 18.93 -9.93 16.55
CA LEU A 117 19.48 -9.25 15.37
C LEU A 117 19.30 -10.09 14.11
N ALA A 118 18.60 -9.54 13.13
CA ALA A 118 18.37 -10.18 11.83
C ALA A 118 18.63 -9.22 10.67
N LEU A 119 19.21 -9.75 9.59
CA LEU A 119 19.39 -9.10 8.29
C LEU A 119 18.55 -9.84 7.25
N ARG A 120 17.83 -9.10 6.41
CA ARG A 120 17.20 -9.64 5.20
C ARG A 120 17.75 -8.95 3.96
N VAL A 121 17.90 -9.69 2.87
CA VAL A 121 18.36 -9.18 1.57
C VAL A 121 17.54 -9.80 0.46
N GLY A 122 17.03 -8.98 -0.44
CA GLY A 122 16.21 -9.40 -1.58
C GLY A 122 14.95 -8.53 -1.73
N ARG A 123 13.85 -9.13 -2.21
CA ARG A 123 12.54 -8.51 -2.30
C ARG A 123 11.73 -8.79 -1.05
N MET A 124 11.29 -7.74 -0.37
CA MET A 124 10.59 -7.82 0.92
C MET A 124 9.38 -6.91 0.94
N GLY A 125 8.39 -7.20 1.80
CA GLY A 125 7.30 -6.28 2.10
C GLY A 125 7.82 -4.92 2.57
N GLY A 126 7.24 -3.85 2.03
CA GLY A 126 7.60 -2.50 2.42
C GLY A 126 6.96 -2.14 3.76
N PRO A 127 7.72 -1.84 4.83
CA PRO A 127 7.17 -1.59 6.16
C PRO A 127 6.59 -0.17 6.27
N PHE A 128 5.67 0.19 5.37
CA PHE A 128 5.09 1.53 5.28
C PHE A 128 3.94 1.72 6.28
N PHE A 129 3.10 0.69 6.46
CA PHE A 129 1.88 0.71 7.27
C PHE A 129 1.96 -0.29 8.43
N ALA A 130 1.03 -0.21 9.37
CA ALA A 130 0.97 -1.12 10.52
C ALA A 130 0.76 -2.57 10.10
N VAL A 131 -0.05 -2.83 9.06
CA VAL A 131 -0.33 -4.19 8.57
C VAL A 131 0.31 -4.47 7.21
N SER A 132 1.45 -3.85 6.90
CA SER A 132 2.13 -4.00 5.60
C SER A 132 2.34 -5.45 5.18
N ASP A 133 2.89 -6.28 6.08
CA ASP A 133 3.31 -7.64 5.77
C ASP A 133 2.13 -8.61 5.53
N PHE A 134 0.98 -8.35 6.14
CA PHE A 134 -0.19 -9.24 6.04
C PHE A 134 -1.46 -8.56 5.51
N ARG A 135 -1.33 -7.38 4.88
CA ARG A 135 -2.49 -6.63 4.37
C ARG A 135 -3.33 -7.40 3.35
N ASP A 136 -2.72 -8.32 2.61
CA ASP A 136 -3.39 -9.17 1.62
C ASP A 136 -3.94 -10.48 2.20
N VAL A 137 -3.60 -10.81 3.44
CA VAL A 137 -4.08 -12.01 4.16
C VAL A 137 -5.41 -11.66 4.84
N GLY A 138 -6.54 -11.91 4.16
CA GLY A 138 -7.86 -11.43 4.58
C GLY A 138 -8.25 -11.84 6.00
N TYR A 139 -7.98 -13.08 6.40
CA TYR A 139 -8.33 -13.60 7.72
C TYR A 139 -7.44 -13.04 8.87
N ALA A 140 -6.30 -12.44 8.55
CA ALA A 140 -5.42 -11.80 9.55
C ALA A 140 -5.84 -10.35 9.87
N ASN A 141 -6.80 -9.81 9.14
CA ASN A 141 -7.26 -8.44 9.29
C ASN A 141 -8.69 -8.38 9.82
N THR A 142 -9.00 -7.36 10.62
CA THR A 142 -10.38 -7.08 11.07
C THR A 142 -11.27 -6.64 9.90
N TRP A 143 -10.68 -5.96 8.91
CA TRP A 143 -11.41 -5.46 7.73
C TRP A 143 -11.36 -6.46 6.59
N LEU A 144 -12.35 -6.37 5.72
CA LEU A 144 -12.26 -6.96 4.38
C LEU A 144 -11.15 -6.28 3.55
N ARG A 145 -11.04 -4.95 3.69
CA ARG A 145 -10.02 -4.10 3.06
C ARG A 145 -9.48 -3.11 4.07
N PRO A 146 -8.17 -2.88 4.13
CA PRO A 146 -7.61 -1.79 4.92
C PRO A 146 -8.20 -0.45 4.48
N PRO A 147 -8.36 0.54 5.39
CA PRO A 147 -8.90 1.86 5.08
C PRO A 147 -8.10 2.55 3.97
N GLN A 148 -8.74 2.82 2.82
CA GLN A 148 -8.06 3.33 1.61
C GLN A 148 -7.54 4.75 1.80
N ASP A 149 -8.12 5.54 2.71
CA ASP A 149 -7.65 6.88 3.06
C ASP A 149 -6.21 6.89 3.59
N VAL A 150 -5.75 5.77 4.14
CA VAL A 150 -4.37 5.55 4.60
C VAL A 150 -3.61 4.67 3.63
N TYR A 151 -4.09 3.45 3.36
CA TYR A 151 -3.38 2.45 2.58
C TYR A 151 -3.34 2.74 1.07
N GLY A 152 -4.23 3.59 0.57
CA GLY A 152 -4.24 4.04 -0.82
C GLY A 152 -3.20 5.13 -1.15
N GLN A 153 -2.51 5.70 -0.16
CA GLN A 153 -1.54 6.79 -0.39
C GLN A 153 -0.22 6.32 -1.01
N VAL A 154 0.19 5.06 -0.76
CA VAL A 154 1.43 4.46 -1.27
C VAL A 154 1.09 3.19 -2.02
N PRO A 155 1.13 3.22 -3.38
CA PRO A 155 0.76 2.08 -4.22
C PRO A 155 1.86 1.01 -4.32
N VAL A 156 2.83 1.03 -3.42
CA VAL A 156 3.95 0.09 -3.37
C VAL A 156 3.72 -0.92 -2.25
N SER A 157 3.91 -2.21 -2.54
CA SER A 157 3.77 -3.29 -1.56
C SER A 157 5.12 -3.82 -1.06
N HIS A 158 6.11 -3.80 -1.92
CA HIS A 158 7.43 -4.39 -1.66
C HIS A 158 8.56 -3.46 -2.11
N PHE A 159 9.78 -3.77 -1.68
CA PHE A 159 11.00 -3.14 -2.15
C PHE A 159 12.09 -4.19 -2.37
N ASP A 160 13.01 -3.91 -3.27
CA ASP A 160 14.21 -4.69 -3.54
C ASP A 160 15.39 -4.02 -2.83
N GLY A 161 16.00 -4.71 -1.85
CA GLY A 161 17.06 -4.10 -1.05
C GLY A 161 17.49 -4.95 0.14
N ALA A 162 17.79 -4.28 1.22
CA ALA A 162 18.17 -4.91 2.50
C ALA A 162 17.50 -4.22 3.68
N ASP A 163 17.25 -4.97 4.74
CA ASP A 163 16.87 -4.44 6.05
C ASP A 163 17.64 -5.11 7.18
N LEU A 164 17.88 -4.34 8.23
CA LEU A 164 18.44 -4.80 9.49
C LEU A 164 17.42 -4.50 10.59
N SER A 165 17.02 -5.52 11.33
CA SER A 165 16.10 -5.42 12.47
C SER A 165 16.79 -5.83 13.77
N TYR A 166 16.53 -5.04 14.81
CA TYR A 166 17.00 -5.30 16.16
C TYR A 166 15.83 -5.27 17.13
N GLN A 167 15.66 -6.37 17.89
CA GLN A 167 14.61 -6.53 18.87
C GLN A 167 15.18 -6.60 20.27
N MET A 168 14.60 -5.85 21.20
CA MET A 168 15.03 -5.83 22.60
C MET A 168 13.83 -5.81 23.55
N PRO A 169 13.88 -6.56 24.65
CA PRO A 169 12.91 -6.41 25.74
C PRO A 169 13.21 -5.12 26.53
N MET A 170 12.16 -4.35 26.85
CA MET A 170 12.25 -3.12 27.63
C MET A 170 11.11 -3.08 28.66
N GLY A 171 11.34 -3.65 29.84
CA GLY A 171 10.32 -3.76 30.89
C GLY A 171 9.14 -4.62 30.45
N SER A 172 7.94 -4.03 30.39
CA SER A 172 6.70 -4.68 29.92
C SER A 172 6.50 -4.56 28.40
N ALA A 173 7.50 -4.15 27.66
CA ALA A 173 7.42 -4.02 26.22
C ALA A 173 8.56 -4.76 25.50
N THR A 174 8.28 -5.23 24.29
CA THR A 174 9.28 -5.63 23.31
C THR A 174 9.39 -4.54 22.25
N VAL A 175 10.57 -3.96 22.09
CA VAL A 175 10.83 -2.91 21.10
C VAL A 175 11.60 -3.51 19.94
N THR A 176 11.09 -3.33 18.72
CA THR A 176 11.77 -3.69 17.46
C THR A 176 12.10 -2.42 16.71
N ALA A 177 13.38 -2.22 16.41
CA ALA A 177 13.86 -1.16 15.52
C ALA A 177 14.32 -1.79 14.20
N GLN A 178 13.96 -1.18 13.08
CA GLN A 178 14.32 -1.63 11.74
C GLN A 178 14.82 -0.45 10.92
N VAL A 179 15.93 -0.64 10.21
CA VAL A 179 16.40 0.26 9.17
C VAL A 179 16.44 -0.49 7.85
N PHE A 180 16.08 0.17 6.76
CA PHE A 180 15.99 -0.48 5.46
C PHE A 180 16.35 0.47 4.33
N GLY A 181 16.78 -0.11 3.20
CA GLY A 181 17.10 0.66 2.01
C GLY A 181 17.11 -0.17 0.75
N GLY A 182 16.91 0.50 -0.40
CA GLY A 182 16.84 -0.16 -1.69
C GLY A 182 16.12 0.66 -2.75
N LYS A 183 15.28 -0.02 -3.53
CA LYS A 183 14.41 0.58 -4.55
C LYS A 183 13.06 -0.13 -4.55
N ALA A 184 12.03 0.55 -5.04
CA ALA A 184 10.71 -0.02 -5.19
C ALA A 184 10.11 0.38 -6.54
N ASN A 185 9.25 -0.45 -7.09
CA ASN A 185 8.51 -0.16 -8.32
C ASN A 185 7.06 -0.61 -8.18
N SER A 186 6.19 0.03 -8.93
CA SER A 186 4.77 -0.30 -9.00
C SER A 186 4.17 0.18 -10.29
N VAL A 187 3.12 -0.48 -10.75
CA VAL A 187 2.28 -0.02 -11.86
C VAL A 187 0.96 0.45 -11.29
N LEU A 188 0.53 1.65 -11.67
CA LEU A 188 -0.72 2.24 -11.23
C LEU A 188 -1.54 2.64 -12.46
N LYS A 189 -2.60 1.90 -12.76
CA LYS A 189 -3.45 2.14 -13.95
C LYS A 189 -2.65 2.25 -15.26
N GLY A 190 -1.69 1.34 -15.46
CA GLY A 190 -0.84 1.30 -16.65
C GLY A 190 0.28 2.35 -16.70
N VAL A 191 0.52 3.07 -15.61
CA VAL A 191 1.64 4.02 -15.48
C VAL A 191 2.68 3.43 -14.53
N ASP A 192 3.92 3.34 -14.97
CA ASP A 192 5.03 2.85 -14.15
C ASP A 192 5.52 3.94 -13.19
N PHE A 193 5.72 3.54 -11.94
CA PHE A 193 6.32 4.34 -10.87
C PHE A 193 7.52 3.61 -10.33
N ASP A 194 8.62 4.31 -10.15
CA ASP A 194 9.73 3.78 -9.37
C ASP A 194 10.16 4.75 -8.27
N MET A 195 10.64 4.16 -7.18
CA MET A 195 11.26 4.87 -6.06
C MET A 195 12.70 4.40 -5.95
N GLN A 196 13.63 5.29 -6.30
CA GLN A 196 15.06 5.05 -6.19
C GLN A 196 15.61 5.60 -4.88
N LYS A 197 16.79 5.09 -4.45
CA LYS A 197 17.46 5.53 -3.22
C LYS A 197 16.53 5.53 -2.01
N LEU A 198 15.66 4.52 -1.95
CA LEU A 198 14.73 4.35 -0.85
C LEU A 198 15.50 4.05 0.42
N MET A 199 15.24 4.80 1.47
CA MET A 199 15.77 4.60 2.82
C MET A 199 14.70 4.87 3.84
N GLY A 200 14.64 4.06 4.89
CA GLY A 200 13.65 4.23 5.92
C GLY A 200 14.04 3.60 7.25
N LEU A 201 13.26 3.96 8.24
CA LEU A 201 13.33 3.39 9.57
C LEU A 201 11.91 3.09 10.08
N ASN A 202 11.81 2.09 10.91
CA ASN A 202 10.58 1.67 11.57
C ASN A 202 10.89 1.29 13.02
N ALA A 203 10.03 1.67 13.93
CA ALA A 203 10.10 1.27 15.33
C ALA A 203 8.72 0.81 15.78
N THR A 204 8.67 -0.35 16.45
CA THR A 204 7.44 -0.91 17.00
C THR A 204 7.70 -1.25 18.47
N ALA A 205 6.77 -0.87 19.35
CA ALA A 205 6.78 -1.26 20.75
C ALA A 205 5.51 -2.06 21.04
N GLU A 206 5.68 -3.33 21.39
CA GLU A 206 4.61 -4.28 21.71
C GLU A 206 4.60 -4.49 23.23
N PHE A 207 3.50 -4.12 23.89
CA PHE A 207 3.33 -4.20 25.35
C PHE A 207 2.56 -5.46 25.73
N ASP A 208 2.84 -5.99 26.94
CA ASP A 208 2.20 -7.18 27.49
C ASP A 208 0.67 -7.05 27.65
N ASN A 209 0.15 -5.81 27.67
CA ASN A 209 -1.28 -5.51 27.75
C ASN A 209 -1.99 -5.45 26.39
N GLY A 210 -1.35 -5.95 25.34
CA GLY A 210 -1.91 -5.98 23.97
C GLY A 210 -1.87 -4.65 23.22
N LEU A 211 -1.22 -3.61 23.78
CA LEU A 211 -0.97 -2.35 23.09
C LEU A 211 0.27 -2.49 22.20
N THR A 212 0.16 -2.07 20.96
CA THR A 212 1.28 -1.91 20.05
C THR A 212 1.32 -0.48 19.54
N LEU A 213 2.48 0.15 19.66
CA LEU A 213 2.75 1.46 19.09
C LEU A 213 3.76 1.31 17.96
N ARG A 214 3.56 2.06 16.88
CA ARG A 214 4.42 2.02 15.71
C ARG A 214 4.75 3.43 15.22
N PHE A 215 5.99 3.64 14.84
CA PHE A 215 6.47 4.78 14.07
C PHE A 215 7.21 4.27 12.83
N GLY A 216 6.98 4.88 11.67
CA GLY A 216 7.70 4.60 10.44
C GLY A 216 7.98 5.86 9.65
N HIS A 217 9.17 5.93 9.04
CA HIS A 217 9.53 6.99 8.10
C HIS A 217 10.33 6.39 6.95
N VAL A 218 9.96 6.77 5.73
CA VAL A 218 10.67 6.39 4.52
C VAL A 218 10.79 7.59 3.59
N GLN A 219 11.90 7.68 2.88
CA GLN A 219 12.14 8.69 1.85
C GLN A 219 12.86 8.07 0.66
N GLY A 220 12.79 8.73 -0.49
CA GLY A 220 13.47 8.31 -1.72
C GLY A 220 13.28 9.30 -2.86
N ARG A 221 13.63 8.84 -4.06
CA ARG A 221 13.51 9.59 -5.31
C ARG A 221 12.44 8.96 -6.20
N LEU A 222 11.35 9.69 -6.39
CA LEU A 222 10.22 9.27 -7.21
C LEU A 222 10.47 9.59 -8.67
N ASN A 223 10.19 8.61 -9.54
CA ASN A 223 10.06 8.78 -10.98
C ASN A 223 8.70 8.27 -11.44
N VAL A 224 8.07 9.02 -12.34
CA VAL A 224 6.81 8.63 -12.99
C VAL A 224 7.06 8.48 -14.48
N HIS A 225 6.92 7.26 -14.99
CA HIS A 225 7.18 6.93 -16.41
C HIS A 225 5.88 6.99 -17.20
N SER A 226 5.56 8.17 -17.73
CA SER A 226 4.39 8.41 -18.59
C SER A 226 4.83 9.13 -19.85
N SER A 227 4.63 8.49 -21.01
CA SER A 227 4.97 9.09 -22.30
C SER A 227 4.18 10.37 -22.58
N SER A 228 2.92 10.42 -22.21
CA SER A 228 2.08 11.60 -22.36
C SER A 228 2.53 12.76 -21.46
N LEU A 229 2.93 12.48 -20.22
CA LEU A 229 3.50 13.47 -19.32
C LEU A 229 4.85 13.99 -19.86
N ALA A 230 5.72 13.10 -20.32
CA ALA A 230 7.01 13.48 -20.88
C ALA A 230 6.86 14.38 -22.12
N GLN A 231 5.91 14.07 -23.02
CA GLN A 231 5.58 14.89 -24.18
C GLN A 231 5.05 16.27 -23.76
N LEU A 232 4.13 16.33 -22.80
CA LEU A 232 3.60 17.60 -22.28
C LEU A 232 4.72 18.46 -21.69
N VAL A 233 5.59 17.88 -20.87
CA VAL A 233 6.75 18.57 -20.28
C VAL A 233 7.70 19.09 -21.38
N ALA A 234 8.01 18.29 -22.42
CA ALA A 234 8.86 18.69 -23.53
C ALA A 234 8.25 19.87 -24.31
N ILE A 235 6.95 19.83 -24.61
CA ILE A 235 6.24 20.93 -25.28
C ILE A 235 6.29 22.20 -24.42
N LEU A 236 5.97 22.10 -23.14
CA LEU A 236 5.99 23.26 -22.24
C LEU A 236 7.39 23.89 -22.14
N ARG A 237 8.43 23.06 -22.07
CA ARG A 237 9.82 23.54 -22.03
C ARG A 237 10.28 24.26 -23.31
N SER A 238 9.65 23.99 -24.45
CA SER A 238 9.91 24.71 -25.71
C SER A 238 9.12 26.02 -25.87
N THR A 239 8.33 26.39 -24.86
CA THR A 239 7.50 27.59 -24.81
C THR A 239 7.97 28.55 -23.70
N PRO A 240 7.47 29.80 -23.65
CA PRO A 240 7.70 30.70 -22.51
C PRO A 240 7.21 30.14 -21.16
N PHE A 241 6.45 29.03 -21.16
CA PHE A 241 5.90 28.38 -19.96
C PHE A 241 6.77 27.20 -19.46
N ALA A 242 8.06 27.21 -19.75
CA ALA A 242 8.99 26.17 -19.30
C ALA A 242 8.96 25.92 -17.78
N ALA A 243 8.66 26.94 -16.99
CA ALA A 243 8.49 26.81 -15.54
C ALA A 243 7.38 25.82 -15.15
N VAL A 244 6.24 25.84 -15.86
CA VAL A 244 5.13 24.88 -15.64
C VAL A 244 5.59 23.46 -16.01
N GLY A 245 6.30 23.30 -17.12
CA GLY A 245 6.89 22.02 -17.52
C GLY A 245 7.86 21.45 -16.47
N ASN A 246 8.71 22.29 -15.89
CA ASN A 246 9.63 21.88 -14.84
C ASN A 246 8.92 21.47 -13.52
N GLN A 247 7.79 22.08 -13.21
CA GLN A 247 6.97 21.70 -12.05
C GLN A 247 6.21 20.40 -12.30
N LEU A 248 5.78 20.14 -13.53
CA LEU A 248 5.11 18.89 -13.91
C LEU A 248 6.07 17.70 -14.10
N ASP A 249 7.36 17.96 -14.33
CA ASP A 249 8.36 16.91 -14.43
C ASP A 249 8.43 16.11 -13.12
N ALA A 250 8.18 14.82 -13.21
CA ALA A 250 8.20 13.89 -12.07
C ALA A 250 9.42 12.95 -12.11
N THR A 251 10.55 13.43 -12.60
CA THR A 251 11.81 12.70 -12.63
C THR A 251 12.70 13.11 -11.47
N ASP A 252 13.21 12.15 -10.71
CA ASP A 252 14.13 12.32 -9.55
C ASP A 252 13.59 13.29 -8.48
N LYS A 253 12.28 13.26 -8.22
CA LYS A 253 11.64 14.11 -7.20
C LYS A 253 11.75 13.48 -5.83
N LYS A 254 12.03 14.30 -4.80
CA LYS A 254 11.99 13.79 -3.43
C LYS A 254 10.56 13.40 -3.07
N ALA A 255 10.43 12.26 -2.41
CA ALA A 255 9.19 11.81 -1.82
C ALA A 255 9.47 11.20 -0.45
N SER A 256 8.55 11.39 0.48
CA SER A 256 8.62 10.81 1.81
C SER A 256 7.25 10.39 2.31
N PHE A 257 7.25 9.42 3.19
CA PHE A 257 6.05 8.93 3.86
C PHE A 257 6.37 8.69 5.34
N THR A 258 5.53 9.22 6.21
CA THR A 258 5.64 9.06 7.67
C THR A 258 4.35 8.50 8.20
N GLY A 259 4.43 7.50 9.06
CA GLY A 259 3.28 6.85 9.69
C GLY A 259 3.44 6.71 11.20
N LEU A 260 2.34 6.92 11.91
CA LEU A 260 2.17 6.60 13.31
C LEU A 260 1.04 5.59 13.42
N GLY A 261 1.23 4.50 14.13
CA GLY A 261 0.25 3.44 14.31
C GLY A 261 0.03 3.12 15.78
N LEU A 262 -1.20 2.77 16.12
CA LEU A 262 -1.58 2.21 17.39
C LEU A 262 -2.53 1.04 17.13
N SER A 263 -2.25 -0.11 17.72
CA SER A 263 -3.22 -1.18 17.86
C SER A 263 -3.32 -1.59 19.30
N TRP A 264 -4.55 -1.87 19.74
CA TRP A 264 -4.80 -2.40 21.07
C TRP A 264 -5.80 -3.55 20.97
N ASP A 265 -5.33 -4.72 21.36
CA ASP A 265 -6.09 -5.96 21.31
C ASP A 265 -6.05 -6.63 22.69
N GLN A 266 -7.10 -6.40 23.47
CA GLN A 266 -7.18 -6.93 24.83
C GLN A 266 -8.60 -7.40 25.14
N GLY A 267 -8.71 -8.65 25.59
CA GLY A 267 -10.00 -9.26 25.88
C GLY A 267 -10.86 -9.32 24.61
N ASN A 268 -12.02 -8.67 24.65
CA ASN A 268 -12.94 -8.62 23.51
C ASN A 268 -12.78 -7.37 22.63
N TRP A 269 -11.98 -6.39 23.04
CA TRP A 269 -11.84 -5.12 22.35
C TRP A 269 -10.69 -5.14 21.35
N ILE A 270 -10.95 -4.55 20.19
CA ILE A 270 -9.97 -4.29 19.15
C ILE A 270 -10.02 -2.80 18.83
N THR A 271 -8.88 -2.13 18.89
CA THR A 271 -8.73 -0.74 18.47
C THR A 271 -7.56 -0.65 17.52
N LEU A 272 -7.76 -0.03 16.34
CA LEU A 272 -6.71 0.17 15.35
C LEU A 272 -6.76 1.64 14.91
N PHE A 273 -5.62 2.30 14.96
CA PHE A 273 -5.46 3.69 14.53
C PHE A 273 -4.17 3.84 13.76
N GLU A 274 -4.21 4.56 12.64
CA GLU A 274 -3.01 5.06 11.96
C GLU A 274 -3.22 6.51 11.52
N TYR A 275 -2.15 7.27 11.61
CA TYR A 275 -2.02 8.60 11.04
C TYR A 275 -0.82 8.61 10.10
N THR A 276 -0.99 9.11 8.89
CA THR A 276 0.04 9.07 7.85
C THR A 276 0.15 10.40 7.12
N LYS A 277 1.37 10.73 6.71
CA LYS A 277 1.67 11.90 5.91
C LYS A 277 2.61 11.54 4.76
N ARG A 278 2.15 11.78 3.53
CA ARG A 278 2.96 11.70 2.32
C ARG A 278 3.33 13.11 1.87
N LYS A 279 4.60 13.31 1.51
CA LYS A 279 5.11 14.53 0.90
C LYS A 279 5.86 14.22 -0.38
N THR A 280 5.68 15.08 -1.41
CA THR A 280 6.41 14.95 -2.68
C THR A 280 6.83 16.33 -3.19
N GLU A 281 7.97 16.39 -3.89
CA GLU A 281 8.42 17.58 -4.62
C GLU A 281 7.95 17.54 -6.09
N SER A 282 6.84 16.83 -6.38
CA SER A 282 6.30 16.66 -7.73
C SER A 282 4.88 17.25 -7.84
N PHE A 283 4.25 17.09 -9.01
CA PHE A 283 2.84 17.47 -9.22
C PHE A 283 1.86 16.54 -8.45
N VAL A 284 2.32 15.44 -7.93
CA VAL A 284 1.52 14.57 -7.04
C VAL A 284 1.34 15.29 -5.72
N PRO A 285 0.10 15.57 -5.26
CA PRO A 285 -0.14 16.38 -4.07
C PRO A 285 0.33 15.71 -2.79
N ASP A 286 0.70 16.51 -1.82
CA ASP A 286 0.90 16.06 -0.44
C ASP A 286 -0.43 15.56 0.12
N THR A 287 -0.37 14.54 0.97
CA THR A 287 -1.57 13.97 1.59
C THR A 287 -1.37 13.68 3.06
N THR A 288 -2.43 13.86 3.83
CA THR A 288 -2.52 13.44 5.23
C THR A 288 -3.74 12.53 5.37
N GLY A 289 -3.53 11.34 5.86
CA GLY A 289 -4.60 10.37 6.07
C GLY A 289 -4.61 9.82 7.49
N TRP A 290 -5.80 9.48 7.99
CA TRP A 290 -5.92 8.76 9.25
C TRP A 290 -7.17 7.88 9.25
N TYR A 291 -7.16 6.87 10.08
CA TYR A 291 -8.36 6.11 10.42
C TYR A 291 -8.37 5.70 11.89
N LEU A 292 -9.56 5.42 12.39
CA LEU A 292 -9.81 4.75 13.65
C LEU A 292 -10.83 3.64 13.43
N THR A 293 -10.47 2.42 13.82
CA THR A 293 -11.36 1.27 13.86
C THR A 293 -11.56 0.82 15.29
N LEU A 294 -12.82 0.60 15.67
CA LEU A 294 -13.20 -0.03 16.93
C LEU A 294 -13.98 -1.30 16.62
N GLY A 295 -13.58 -2.40 17.22
CA GLY A 295 -14.23 -3.70 17.10
C GLY A 295 -14.45 -4.36 18.45
N TYR A 296 -15.42 -5.26 18.51
CA TYR A 296 -15.74 -6.05 19.71
C TYR A 296 -16.01 -7.49 19.34
N ARG A 297 -15.31 -8.43 19.97
CA ARG A 297 -15.50 -9.87 19.76
C ARG A 297 -16.67 -10.37 20.59
N TYR A 298 -17.70 -10.86 19.92
CA TYR A 298 -18.86 -11.49 20.55
C TYR A 298 -19.01 -12.93 20.00
N GLY A 299 -18.45 -13.88 20.72
CA GLY A 299 -18.41 -15.28 20.28
C GLY A 299 -17.66 -15.43 18.96
N LYS A 300 -18.37 -15.84 17.91
CA LYS A 300 -17.81 -16.02 16.54
C LYS A 300 -17.92 -14.75 15.69
N PHE A 301 -18.53 -13.69 16.17
CA PHE A 301 -18.74 -12.45 15.44
C PHE A 301 -17.84 -11.35 15.99
N THR A 302 -17.34 -10.53 15.08
CA THR A 302 -16.57 -9.33 15.44
C THR A 302 -17.15 -8.13 14.71
N PRO A 303 -18.27 -7.53 15.20
CA PRO A 303 -18.71 -6.26 14.66
C PRO A 303 -17.64 -5.20 14.87
N TYR A 304 -17.45 -4.36 13.85
CA TYR A 304 -16.53 -3.24 13.92
C TYR A 304 -17.08 -2.03 13.17
N ALA A 305 -16.58 -0.86 13.51
CA ALA A 305 -16.82 0.38 12.80
C ALA A 305 -15.50 1.10 12.54
N THR A 306 -15.40 1.71 11.38
CA THR A 306 -14.22 2.49 10.99
C THR A 306 -14.65 3.88 10.54
N VAL A 307 -13.95 4.89 11.04
CA VAL A 307 -13.98 6.25 10.51
C VAL A 307 -12.61 6.57 9.95
N SER A 308 -12.56 7.23 8.81
CA SER A 308 -11.31 7.57 8.15
C SER A 308 -11.43 8.89 7.37
N GLN A 309 -10.31 9.52 7.12
CA GLN A 309 -10.23 10.74 6.32
C GLN A 309 -8.91 10.80 5.58
N LEU A 310 -8.97 11.20 4.32
CA LEU A 310 -7.83 11.62 3.51
C LEU A 310 -8.00 13.10 3.19
N LYS A 311 -7.00 13.90 3.55
CA LYS A 311 -6.87 15.30 3.14
C LYS A 311 -5.75 15.37 2.10
N GLN A 312 -6.05 15.94 0.96
CA GLN A 312 -5.05 16.37 -0.01
C GLN A 312 -4.78 17.85 0.16
N ASP A 313 -3.51 18.22 0.12
CA ASP A 313 -3.12 19.62 0.03
C ASP A 313 -3.23 20.07 -1.43
N ASP A 314 -3.29 21.39 -1.66
CA ASP A 314 -3.30 21.96 -3.00
C ASP A 314 -2.03 21.53 -3.77
N SER A 315 -2.16 21.44 -5.09
CA SER A 315 -1.02 21.11 -5.95
C SER A 315 0.08 22.16 -5.81
N ASN A 316 1.33 21.73 -5.68
CA ASN A 316 2.51 22.60 -5.72
C ASN A 316 2.75 23.21 -7.12
N VAL A 317 1.98 22.81 -8.13
CA VAL A 317 2.11 23.29 -9.51
C VAL A 317 1.15 24.45 -9.75
N VAL A 318 1.73 25.59 -10.11
CA VAL A 318 0.96 26.77 -10.53
C VAL A 318 0.96 26.85 -12.05
N ASN A 319 -0.19 26.61 -12.67
CA ASN A 319 -0.33 26.73 -14.12
C ASN A 319 -0.50 28.20 -14.52
N SER A 320 0.60 28.83 -14.94
CA SER A 320 0.65 30.24 -15.37
C SER A 320 0.32 30.45 -16.84
N ILE A 321 -0.14 29.43 -17.58
CA ILE A 321 -0.51 29.57 -18.99
C ILE A 321 -1.77 30.45 -19.10
N PRO A 322 -1.76 31.53 -19.88
CA PRO A 322 -2.92 32.43 -20.01
C PRO A 322 -4.04 31.78 -20.81
N THR A 323 -5.27 32.17 -20.53
CA THR A 323 -6.47 31.80 -21.29
C THR A 323 -6.87 32.88 -22.28
N GLY A 324 -7.52 32.52 -23.39
CA GLY A 324 -8.10 33.46 -24.35
C GLY A 324 -7.12 34.04 -25.35
N VAL A 325 -5.84 33.70 -25.32
CA VAL A 325 -4.81 34.24 -26.22
C VAL A 325 -4.83 33.52 -27.58
N SER A 326 -4.86 32.18 -27.57
CA SER A 326 -4.98 31.39 -28.79
C SER A 326 -5.59 30.04 -28.49
N PRO A 327 -6.20 29.33 -29.50
CA PRO A 327 -6.72 27.99 -29.31
C PRO A 327 -5.65 26.99 -28.85
N GLN A 328 -4.43 27.11 -29.34
CA GLN A 328 -3.29 26.23 -29.00
C GLN A 328 -2.88 26.40 -27.53
N LEU A 329 -2.79 27.63 -27.04
CA LEU A 329 -2.47 27.90 -25.64
C LEU A 329 -3.61 27.45 -24.69
N ASN A 330 -4.87 27.62 -25.11
CA ASN A 330 -6.00 27.13 -24.35
C ASN A 330 -5.98 25.59 -24.24
N ALA A 331 -5.67 24.87 -25.33
CA ALA A 331 -5.53 23.43 -25.32
C ALA A 331 -4.36 22.96 -24.43
N LEU A 332 -3.21 23.64 -24.52
CA LEU A 332 -2.04 23.34 -23.70
C LEU A 332 -2.33 23.55 -22.21
N LYS A 333 -3.02 24.67 -21.87
CA LYS A 333 -3.47 24.95 -20.51
C LYS A 333 -4.41 23.85 -20.00
N ALA A 334 -5.42 23.50 -20.78
CA ALA A 334 -6.39 22.48 -20.41
C ALA A 334 -5.72 21.10 -20.17
N THR A 335 -4.72 20.74 -20.99
CA THR A 335 -3.96 19.50 -20.80
C THR A 335 -3.14 19.55 -19.50
N ALA A 336 -2.48 20.66 -19.21
CA ALA A 336 -1.72 20.83 -17.97
C ALA A 336 -2.65 20.83 -16.74
N ASP A 337 -3.78 21.56 -16.78
CA ASP A 337 -4.78 21.57 -15.71
C ASP A 337 -5.38 20.16 -15.50
N GLY A 338 -5.71 19.44 -16.57
CA GLY A 338 -6.19 18.06 -16.51
C GLY A 338 -5.19 17.12 -15.87
N THR A 339 -3.90 17.28 -16.16
CA THR A 339 -2.81 16.50 -15.53
C THR A 339 -2.74 16.76 -14.02
N ILE A 340 -2.81 18.01 -13.59
CA ILE A 340 -2.82 18.43 -12.19
C ILE A 340 -4.06 17.88 -11.48
N GLN A 341 -5.24 18.09 -12.07
CA GLN A 341 -6.52 17.66 -11.49
C GLN A 341 -6.70 16.15 -11.43
N SER A 342 -6.11 15.40 -12.36
CA SER A 342 -6.19 13.93 -12.35
C SER A 342 -5.61 13.31 -11.08
N GLN A 343 -4.77 14.03 -10.35
CA GLN A 343 -4.20 13.62 -9.08
C GLN A 343 -5.01 14.11 -7.86
N SER A 344 -5.84 15.12 -8.01
CA SER A 344 -6.66 15.68 -6.93
C SER A 344 -8.06 15.07 -6.82
N ASN A 345 -8.54 14.37 -7.83
CA ASN A 345 -9.88 13.77 -7.90
C ASN A 345 -9.88 12.27 -7.51
N ARG A 346 -9.10 11.87 -6.52
CA ARG A 346 -9.06 10.49 -6.02
C ARG A 346 -9.69 10.35 -4.66
#